data_8671cf38be73eb2be950ae3769d89f72
#
_entry.id   8671cf38be73eb2be950ae3769d89f72
#
_cell.length_a   1.000
_cell.length_b   1.000
_cell.length_c   1.000
_cell.angle_alpha   90.00
_cell.angle_beta   90.00
_cell.angle_gamma   90.00
#
_symmetry.space_group_name_H-M   'P 1'
#
loop_
_entity.id
_entity.type
_entity.pdbx_description
1 polymer ?
#
loop_
_entity_poly.entity_id
_entity_poly.type
_entity_poly.pdbx_seq_one_letter_code
_entity_poly.pdbx_strand_id
1 'polypeptide(L)'
;MIASNSEKHTIVISGAGPAGSMASAFLSREGIPHLLIDKALFPRDKICGDALSGKVFTVLKKLDPDIRSKMGALESDFLPCEGIVFVAPNGKSLDVPFKSKSSNEMAGPAGFVSPRMKFDHYLHNY
;
A
#
# COMPACT_ATOMS: atom_id res chain seq x y z
N MET A 1 -23.71 -1.22 35.97
CA MET A 1 -23.81 -0.06 35.06
C MET A 1 -22.53 0.04 34.29
N ILE A 2 -22.56 -0.30 33.00
CA ILE A 2 -21.41 -0.11 32.11
C ILE A 2 -21.50 1.36 31.69
N ALA A 3 -20.57 2.19 32.17
CA ALA A 3 -20.46 3.57 31.71
C ALA A 3 -20.13 3.52 30.21
N SER A 4 -21.08 3.89 29.36
CA SER A 4 -20.85 4.09 27.94
C SER A 4 -19.99 5.34 27.78
N ASN A 5 -18.69 5.16 27.66
CA ASN A 5 -17.79 6.22 27.26
C ASN A 5 -18.04 6.46 25.77
N SER A 6 -18.99 7.32 25.44
CA SER A 6 -19.27 7.68 24.04
C SER A 6 -18.20 8.67 23.59
N GLU A 7 -17.13 8.17 23.00
CA GLU A 7 -16.18 9.03 22.31
C GLU A 7 -16.85 9.62 21.04
N LYS A 8 -16.84 10.93 20.94
CA LYS A 8 -17.37 11.62 19.75
C LYS A 8 -16.24 11.85 18.76
N HIS A 9 -16.30 11.16 17.62
CA HIS A 9 -15.40 11.39 16.50
C HIS A 9 -16.12 12.18 15.41
N THR A 10 -15.47 13.23 14.89
CA THR A 10 -16.00 14.02 13.77
C THR A 10 -15.81 13.27 12.43
N ILE A 11 -14.76 12.45 12.34
CA ILE A 11 -14.41 11.69 11.15
C ILE A 11 -14.40 10.20 11.50
N VAL A 12 -15.14 9.41 10.76
CA VAL A 12 -15.13 7.96 10.82
C VAL A 12 -14.77 7.40 9.45
N ILE A 13 -13.71 6.59 9.39
CA ILE A 13 -13.27 5.90 8.17
C ILE A 13 -13.74 4.46 8.26
N SER A 14 -14.61 4.04 7.35
CA SER A 14 -15.11 2.68 7.27
C SER A 14 -14.32 1.87 6.25
N GLY A 15 -13.55 0.90 6.74
CA GLY A 15 -12.67 0.02 5.98
C GLY A 15 -11.19 0.38 6.14
N ALA A 16 -10.42 -0.51 6.78
CA ALA A 16 -8.97 -0.38 6.98
C ALA A 16 -8.13 -1.05 5.86
N GLY A 17 -8.67 -1.14 4.64
CA GLY A 17 -7.88 -1.48 3.45
C GLY A 17 -6.93 -0.34 3.07
N PRO A 18 -6.18 -0.45 1.95
CA PRO A 18 -5.14 0.52 1.59
C PRO A 18 -5.61 1.97 1.60
N ALA A 19 -6.81 2.25 1.09
CA ALA A 19 -7.34 3.61 1.05
C ALA A 19 -7.67 4.15 2.45
N GLY A 20 -8.33 3.34 3.29
CA GLY A 20 -8.70 3.76 4.66
C GLY A 20 -7.50 3.88 5.58
N SER A 21 -6.56 2.94 5.53
CA SER A 21 -5.31 3.01 6.30
C SER A 21 -4.49 4.23 5.90
N MET A 22 -4.37 4.53 4.60
CA MET A 22 -3.67 5.72 4.13
C MET A 22 -4.37 7.02 4.56
N ALA A 23 -5.71 7.09 4.44
CA ALA A 23 -6.46 8.25 4.92
C ALA A 23 -6.25 8.47 6.42
N SER A 24 -6.31 7.40 7.22
CA SER A 24 -6.03 7.41 8.65
C SER A 24 -4.62 7.92 8.95
N ALA A 25 -3.60 7.38 8.27
CA ALA A 25 -2.21 7.79 8.46
C ALA A 25 -2.00 9.28 8.15
N PHE A 26 -2.61 9.81 7.06
CA PHE A 26 -2.54 11.24 6.75
C PHE A 26 -3.24 12.09 7.80
N LEU A 27 -4.42 11.71 8.27
CA LEU A 27 -5.14 12.43 9.32
C LEU A 27 -4.35 12.42 10.64
N SER A 28 -3.75 11.27 11.00
CA SER A 28 -2.89 11.16 12.19
C SER A 28 -1.69 12.10 12.09
N ARG A 29 -1.03 12.17 10.94
CA ARG A 29 0.10 13.08 10.72
C ARG A 29 -0.29 14.55 10.87
N GLU A 30 -1.48 14.92 10.42
CA GLU A 30 -2.00 16.28 10.56
C GLU A 30 -2.63 16.54 11.95
N GLY A 31 -2.59 15.57 12.87
CA GLY A 31 -3.14 15.69 14.22
C GLY A 31 -4.67 15.78 14.25
N ILE A 32 -5.35 15.29 13.21
CA ILE A 32 -6.81 15.33 13.10
C ILE A 32 -7.42 14.08 13.75
N PRO A 33 -8.21 14.23 14.84
CA PRO A 33 -8.84 13.10 15.51
C PRO A 33 -9.84 12.39 14.57
N HIS A 34 -9.72 11.07 14.47
CA HIS A 34 -10.59 10.24 13.65
C HIS A 34 -10.68 8.82 14.21
N LEU A 35 -11.65 8.06 13.72
CA LEU A 35 -11.83 6.65 14.03
C LEU A 35 -11.72 5.83 12.75
N LEU A 36 -10.83 4.85 12.73
CA LEU A 36 -10.74 3.85 11.66
C LEU A 36 -11.41 2.56 12.13
N ILE A 37 -12.39 2.08 11.37
CA ILE A 37 -13.10 0.83 11.65
C ILE A 37 -13.04 -0.13 10.47
N ASP A 38 -12.93 -1.42 10.73
CA ASP A 38 -13.07 -2.48 9.72
C ASP A 38 -13.89 -3.64 10.28
N LYS A 39 -14.58 -4.36 9.41
CA LYS A 39 -15.34 -5.56 9.78
C LYS A 39 -14.46 -6.79 10.04
N ALA A 40 -13.22 -6.75 9.58
CA ALA A 40 -12.26 -7.85 9.69
C ALA A 40 -11.16 -7.55 10.69
N LEU A 41 -10.61 -8.60 11.28
CA LEU A 41 -9.37 -8.54 12.05
C LEU A 41 -8.17 -8.67 11.10
N PHE A 42 -7.14 -7.84 11.30
CA PHE A 42 -5.90 -7.89 10.53
C PHE A 42 -4.86 -8.80 11.20
N PRO A 43 -4.01 -9.52 10.40
CA PRO A 43 -3.96 -9.53 8.94
C PRO A 43 -5.15 -10.29 8.33
N ARG A 44 -5.72 -9.76 7.24
CA ARG A 44 -6.78 -10.41 6.48
C ARG A 44 -6.43 -10.48 5.02
N ASP A 45 -6.83 -11.53 4.34
CA ASP A 45 -6.67 -11.66 2.91
C ASP A 45 -7.80 -10.97 2.13
N LYS A 46 -7.49 -10.57 0.91
CA LYS A 46 -8.46 -10.07 -0.07
C LYS A 46 -7.98 -10.38 -1.48
N ILE A 47 -8.79 -11.11 -2.24
CA ILE A 47 -8.50 -11.41 -3.64
C ILE A 47 -8.34 -10.09 -4.42
N CYS A 48 -7.16 -9.88 -4.99
CA CYS A 48 -6.80 -8.70 -5.77
C CYS A 48 -5.53 -8.99 -6.57
N GLY A 49 -5.23 -8.18 -7.61
CA GLY A 49 -3.88 -8.16 -8.20
C GLY A 49 -2.87 -7.59 -7.19
N ASP A 50 -1.80 -8.33 -6.97
CA ASP A 50 -0.81 -8.05 -5.90
C ASP A 50 0.28 -7.05 -6.35
N ALA A 51 0.13 -6.44 -7.52
CA ALA A 51 1.11 -5.52 -8.08
C ALA A 51 0.97 -4.09 -7.49
N LEU A 52 2.03 -3.60 -6.89
CA LEU A 52 2.18 -2.26 -6.35
C LEU A 52 2.94 -1.38 -7.34
N SER A 53 2.20 -0.62 -8.15
CA SER A 53 2.77 0.24 -9.20
C SER A 53 3.44 1.51 -8.64
N GLY A 54 4.19 2.20 -9.49
CA GLY A 54 4.82 3.47 -9.15
C GLY A 54 3.86 4.54 -8.61
N LYS A 55 2.57 4.51 -8.99
CA LYS A 55 1.55 5.43 -8.45
C LYS A 55 1.29 5.21 -6.96
N VAL A 56 1.31 3.97 -6.50
CA VAL A 56 1.20 3.65 -5.06
C VAL A 56 2.32 4.34 -4.30
N PHE A 57 3.56 4.21 -4.78
CA PHE A 57 4.73 4.85 -4.16
C PHE A 57 4.72 6.38 -4.25
N THR A 58 4.09 6.96 -5.27
CA THR A 58 3.88 8.42 -5.35
C THR A 58 3.04 8.93 -4.18
N VAL A 59 2.05 8.15 -3.75
CA VAL A 59 1.21 8.49 -2.59
C VAL A 59 1.93 8.19 -1.29
N LEU A 60 2.47 6.99 -1.14
CA LEU A 60 3.16 6.53 0.07
C LEU A 60 4.34 7.44 0.45
N LYS A 61 5.12 7.91 -0.53
CA LYS A 61 6.24 8.85 -0.30
C LYS A 61 5.81 10.20 0.25
N LYS A 62 4.56 10.63 0.05
CA LYS A 62 4.05 11.84 0.69
C LYS A 62 3.89 11.67 2.19
N LEU A 63 3.68 10.45 2.65
CA LEU A 63 3.59 10.11 4.07
C LEU A 63 4.99 9.84 4.64
N ASP A 64 5.78 9.04 3.95
CA ASP A 64 7.13 8.65 4.34
C ASP A 64 8.05 8.58 3.12
N PRO A 65 9.02 9.51 2.97
CA PRO A 65 9.98 9.50 1.85
C PRO A 65 10.77 8.20 1.71
N ASP A 66 11.03 7.51 2.83
CA ASP A 66 11.85 6.29 2.89
C ASP A 66 11.04 5.00 2.77
N ILE A 67 9.71 5.09 2.58
CA ILE A 67 8.80 3.94 2.57
C ILE A 67 9.24 2.84 1.60
N ARG A 68 9.78 3.21 0.45
CA ARG A 68 10.26 2.25 -0.56
C ARG A 68 11.42 1.41 -0.06
N SER A 69 12.39 2.03 0.61
CA SER A 69 13.53 1.34 1.21
C SER A 69 13.08 0.44 2.36
N LYS A 70 12.16 0.92 3.20
CA LYS A 70 11.58 0.15 4.31
C LYS A 70 10.84 -1.08 3.81
N MET A 71 10.01 -0.94 2.77
CA MET A 71 9.32 -2.08 2.15
C MET A 71 10.30 -3.03 1.47
N GLY A 72 11.32 -2.51 0.76
CA GLY A 72 12.35 -3.31 0.11
C GLY A 72 13.21 -4.13 1.09
N ALA A 73 13.32 -3.71 2.34
CA ALA A 73 14.00 -4.48 3.39
C ALA A 73 13.18 -5.68 3.90
N LEU A 74 11.88 -5.73 3.60
CA LEU A 74 10.98 -6.83 3.94
C LEU A 74 10.81 -7.78 2.74
N GLU A 75 11.91 -8.40 2.31
CA GLU A 75 11.99 -9.21 1.08
C GLU A 75 10.99 -10.39 1.04
N SER A 76 10.60 -10.93 2.19
CA SER A 76 9.58 -11.98 2.27
C SER A 76 8.16 -11.49 1.96
N ASP A 77 7.92 -10.20 2.09
CA ASP A 77 6.60 -9.60 1.98
C ASP A 77 6.44 -8.73 0.73
N PHE A 78 7.55 -8.19 0.20
CA PHE A 78 7.57 -7.28 -0.93
C PHE A 78 8.65 -7.68 -1.94
N LEU A 79 8.25 -8.36 -3.01
CA LEU A 79 9.14 -8.76 -4.08
C LEU A 79 9.31 -7.60 -5.07
N PRO A 80 10.55 -7.18 -5.38
CA PRO A 80 10.80 -6.11 -6.34
C PRO A 80 10.30 -6.49 -7.74
N CYS A 81 9.71 -5.52 -8.44
CA CYS A 81 9.18 -5.69 -9.79
C CYS A 81 9.63 -4.54 -10.69
N GLU A 82 10.27 -4.87 -11.83
CA GLU A 82 10.84 -3.89 -12.75
C GLU A 82 9.98 -3.66 -13.99
N GLY A 83 8.97 -4.48 -14.24
CA GLY A 83 8.11 -4.38 -15.41
C GLY A 83 7.03 -5.44 -15.48
N ILE A 84 6.37 -5.53 -16.63
CA ILE A 84 5.34 -6.51 -16.94
C ILE A 84 5.69 -7.18 -18.27
N VAL A 85 5.53 -8.50 -18.34
CA VAL A 85 5.62 -9.28 -19.57
C VAL A 85 4.21 -9.63 -20.02
N PHE A 86 3.82 -9.16 -21.21
CA PHE A 86 2.59 -9.57 -21.85
C PHE A 86 2.87 -10.74 -22.77
N VAL A 87 2.16 -11.85 -22.61
CA VAL A 87 2.26 -13.03 -23.47
C VAL A 87 0.96 -13.19 -24.25
N ALA A 88 1.05 -13.14 -25.57
CA ALA A 88 -0.08 -13.36 -26.46
C ALA A 88 -0.40 -14.86 -26.61
N PRO A 89 -1.63 -15.25 -27.02
CA PRO A 89 -1.99 -16.66 -27.23
C PRO A 89 -1.11 -17.41 -28.25
N ASN A 90 -0.46 -16.70 -29.16
CA ASN A 90 0.49 -17.27 -30.15
C ASN A 90 1.92 -17.43 -29.59
N GLY A 91 2.13 -17.22 -28.28
CA GLY A 91 3.43 -17.34 -27.60
C GLY A 91 4.37 -16.15 -27.77
N LYS A 92 3.99 -15.11 -28.51
CA LYS A 92 4.79 -13.89 -28.61
C LYS A 92 4.70 -13.11 -27.29
N SER A 93 5.84 -12.59 -26.81
CA SER A 93 5.92 -11.78 -25.60
C SER A 93 6.34 -10.35 -25.91
N LEU A 94 5.89 -9.44 -25.04
CA LEU A 94 6.27 -8.03 -25.01
C LEU A 94 6.67 -7.66 -23.59
N ASP A 95 7.92 -7.27 -23.41
CA ASP A 95 8.43 -6.76 -22.13
C ASP A 95 8.18 -5.26 -22.05
N VAL A 96 7.47 -4.84 -21.00
CA VAL A 96 7.17 -3.42 -20.73
C VAL A 96 7.79 -3.03 -19.38
N PRO A 97 8.97 -2.39 -19.38
CA PRO A 97 9.59 -1.93 -18.15
C PRO A 97 8.82 -0.76 -17.54
N PHE A 98 8.75 -0.69 -16.22
CA PHE A 98 8.09 0.41 -15.50
C PHE A 98 8.90 1.70 -15.51
N LYS A 99 10.22 1.61 -15.73
CA LYS A 99 11.11 2.77 -15.88
C LYS A 99 11.52 2.94 -17.33
N SER A 100 11.42 4.16 -17.84
CA SER A 100 12.15 4.52 -19.06
C SER A 100 13.65 4.54 -18.75
N LYS A 101 14.47 4.03 -19.67
CA LYS A 101 15.95 4.03 -19.56
C LYS A 101 16.56 5.43 -19.38
N SER A 102 15.76 6.49 -19.56
CA SER A 102 16.18 7.90 -19.45
C SER A 102 15.90 8.55 -18.09
N SER A 103 15.25 7.87 -17.16
CA SER A 103 14.93 8.46 -15.84
C SER A 103 15.97 8.09 -14.79
N ASN A 104 16.92 8.99 -14.57
CA ASN A 104 17.95 8.89 -13.53
C ASN A 104 17.43 9.11 -12.09
N GLU A 105 16.13 9.17 -11.86
CA GLU A 105 15.60 9.79 -10.63
C GLU A 105 15.13 8.84 -9.54
N MET A 106 15.26 7.52 -9.67
CA MET A 106 14.77 6.65 -8.59
C MET A 106 15.74 5.52 -8.26
N ALA A 107 16.47 5.67 -7.16
CA ALA A 107 17.11 4.53 -6.52
C ALA A 107 16.06 3.50 -6.08
N GLY A 108 16.26 2.22 -6.44
CA GLY A 108 15.41 1.10 -6.06
C GLY A 108 14.41 0.65 -7.14
N PRO A 109 13.69 -0.47 -6.91
CA PRO A 109 12.79 -1.09 -7.86
C PRO A 109 11.62 -0.17 -8.23
N ALA A 110 11.11 -0.30 -9.46
CA ALA A 110 10.02 0.54 -9.95
C ALA A 110 8.68 0.25 -9.30
N GLY A 111 8.48 -0.97 -8.81
CA GLY A 111 7.31 -1.44 -8.08
C GLY A 111 7.64 -2.64 -7.22
N PHE A 112 6.62 -3.19 -6.58
CA PHE A 112 6.71 -4.44 -5.85
C PHE A 112 5.49 -5.32 -6.16
N VAL A 113 5.65 -6.61 -5.94
CA VAL A 113 4.55 -7.56 -5.83
C VAL A 113 4.45 -7.97 -4.37
N SER A 114 3.25 -7.89 -3.80
CA SER A 114 2.99 -8.25 -2.41
C SER A 114 1.58 -8.77 -2.26
N PRO A 115 1.36 -9.92 -1.60
CA PRO A 115 0.02 -10.36 -1.26
C PRO A 115 -0.74 -9.28 -0.48
N ARG A 116 -2.01 -9.10 -0.79
CA ARG A 116 -2.85 -8.08 -0.13
C ARG A 116 -2.87 -8.23 1.39
N MET A 117 -2.82 -9.45 1.89
CA MET A 117 -2.71 -9.72 3.33
C MET A 117 -1.50 -9.02 3.94
N LYS A 118 -0.33 -9.09 3.28
CA LYS A 118 0.90 -8.47 3.75
C LYS A 118 0.90 -6.95 3.59
N PHE A 119 0.52 -6.49 2.40
CA PHE A 119 0.47 -5.05 2.11
C PHE A 119 -0.55 -4.31 2.97
N ASP A 120 -1.79 -4.84 3.08
CA ASP A 120 -2.83 -4.22 3.89
C ASP A 120 -2.44 -4.21 5.38
N HIS A 121 -1.84 -5.29 5.89
CA HIS A 121 -1.34 -5.35 7.27
C HIS A 121 -0.20 -4.38 7.53
N TYR A 122 0.73 -4.24 6.58
CA TYR A 122 1.80 -3.25 6.65
C TYR A 122 1.25 -1.83 6.80
N LEU A 123 0.28 -1.45 5.96
CA LEU A 123 -0.34 -0.12 6.01
C LEU A 123 -1.21 0.08 7.26
N HIS A 124 -1.84 -0.98 7.77
CA HIS A 124 -2.66 -0.90 8.99
C HIS A 124 -1.82 -0.63 10.24
N ASN A 125 -0.58 -1.10 10.26
CA ASN A 125 0.36 -0.92 11.37
C ASN A 125 1.25 0.32 11.22
N TYR A 126 1.06 1.09 10.17
CA TYR A 126 1.82 2.31 9.89
C TYR A 126 1.31 3.49 10.70
#